data_68ce00fe2e5fede3f8c00b26a896239c
#
_entry.id   68ce00fe2e5fede3f8c00b26a896239c
#
_cell.length_a   1.000
_cell.length_b   1.000
_cell.length_c   1.000
_cell.angle_alpha   90.00
_cell.angle_beta   90.00
_cell.angle_gamma   90.00
#
_symmetry.space_group_name_H-M   'P 1'
#
loop_
_entity.id
_entity.type
_entity.pdbx_description
1 polymer ?
#
loop_
_entity_poly.entity_id
_entity_poly.type
_entity_poly.pdbx_seq_one_letter_code
_entity_poly.pdbx_strand_id
1 'polypeptide(L)'
;MSENTKNMNTKITDTKNESNITTNTNATNTANTTNAASVAKAGTAAASKSTAGEKISGRLIGSIVAVGSLAFIGILTETVMTVLFPALMREFNVTTSTVQWITTIYLLSVAATMPVSSFLKRRFKIKALFLAAVALALIGSLIMIVAHVFPLLLIARVIQGIGSGIATPLMINIILEQSPRSKIGRLMGVGSLVITVAPAIGPTVGGAVTSILPWRAIFVIAIPLILLAAVIGCRCLEQKVPTEDAYLEPLQLTAIVFALVGLVLALNQGGVAVGKLVSGANATASFIITAVCLVVGLGSLALFAFMSRRAFSPLLRLGILRDPVVLLHAVAYTLMPLVAIGYGYVITNVAQLSLGTSTFVAGALVLPGALIGAVCAPLGGWFYDRFGAVKPILIPMGIAVLGPTLMLVFSMRLTAAMLAGFYFVFGFFYAIGNANVMTSALSEVPGVFKPDGNAIFNTCLQFGGAAGTALFATILSVAQAGEGKEGSASFAHATAVGGAWTFGTMILICVIGWTCLATAMRIRVRRSGRAVR
;
A
#
# COMPACT_ATOMS: atom_id res chain seq x y z
N MET A 1 -66.96 15.17 25.65
CA MET A 1 -67.38 13.98 26.41
C MET A 1 -66.03 13.40 26.90
N SER A 2 -65.67 13.78 28.05
CA SER A 2 -65.91 13.35 29.44
C SER A 2 -64.82 12.30 29.77
N GLU A 3 -63.77 12.72 30.52
CA GLU A 3 -63.68 12.55 32.00
C GLU A 3 -63.26 11.14 32.39
N ASN A 4 -62.28 10.86 33.26
CA ASN A 4 -61.97 11.35 34.59
C ASN A 4 -60.61 10.80 35.07
N THR A 5 -59.68 11.56 35.51
CA THR A 5 -59.19 11.97 36.84
C THR A 5 -59.46 11.04 38.04
N LYS A 6 -58.39 10.72 38.80
CA LYS A 6 -58.16 10.91 40.26
C LYS A 6 -57.02 10.04 40.72
N ASN A 7 -55.89 10.59 41.12
CA ASN A 7 -55.53 11.14 42.45
C ASN A 7 -55.85 10.21 43.64
N MET A 8 -54.79 9.75 44.34
CA MET A 8 -54.73 10.06 45.78
C MET A 8 -53.39 9.72 46.42
N ASN A 9 -52.87 10.76 47.07
CA ASN A 9 -51.82 10.75 48.10
C ASN A 9 -52.24 9.98 49.36
N THR A 10 -51.29 9.48 50.16
CA THR A 10 -51.14 9.62 51.62
C THR A 10 -49.83 8.97 52.07
N LYS A 11 -48.83 9.71 52.52
CA LYS A 11 -48.49 10.21 53.89
C LYS A 11 -48.01 9.10 54.86
N ILE A 12 -46.71 9.15 55.13
CA ILE A 12 -45.98 9.26 56.42
C ILE A 12 -46.34 8.27 57.55
N THR A 13 -45.34 7.47 58.01
CA THR A 13 -44.95 7.46 59.44
C THR A 13 -43.50 6.95 59.58
N ASP A 14 -42.68 7.80 60.18
CA ASP A 14 -41.42 7.47 60.83
C ASP A 14 -41.63 6.49 62.00
N THR A 15 -40.67 5.56 62.21
CA THR A 15 -39.95 5.39 63.50
C THR A 15 -38.95 4.25 63.44
N LYS A 16 -37.70 4.60 63.80
CA LYS A 16 -36.70 3.81 64.54
C LYS A 16 -36.47 2.35 64.19
N ASN A 17 -35.34 2.07 63.54
CA ASN A 17 -34.37 1.05 64.04
C ASN A 17 -32.96 1.32 63.45
N GLU A 18 -32.24 2.25 64.11
CA GLU A 18 -30.80 2.23 64.12
C GLU A 18 -30.36 1.16 65.12
N SER A 19 -29.74 0.11 64.65
CA SER A 19 -28.80 -0.77 65.33
C SER A 19 -28.90 -2.20 64.79
N ASN A 20 -28.33 -2.45 63.56
CA ASN A 20 -27.87 -3.80 63.12
C ASN A 20 -27.35 -3.81 61.66
N ILE A 21 -26.65 -2.74 61.23
CA ILE A 21 -26.02 -2.70 59.88
C ILE A 21 -24.49 -2.60 59.93
N THR A 22 -23.83 -3.04 60.99
CA THR A 22 -22.36 -2.95 61.06
C THR A 22 -21.64 -4.29 61.09
N THR A 23 -22.32 -5.43 60.99
CA THR A 23 -21.69 -6.76 61.06
C THR A 23 -21.80 -7.58 59.78
N ASN A 24 -22.53 -7.11 58.73
CA ASN A 24 -22.69 -7.91 57.51
C ASN A 24 -21.94 -7.36 56.28
N THR A 25 -21.31 -6.21 56.36
CA THR A 25 -20.50 -5.63 55.25
C THR A 25 -19.08 -6.16 55.16
N ASN A 26 -18.53 -6.75 56.25
CA ASN A 26 -17.19 -7.31 56.22
C ASN A 26 -17.10 -8.76 55.74
N ALA A 27 -18.20 -9.51 55.78
CA ALA A 27 -18.23 -10.91 55.31
C ALA A 27 -18.43 -11.00 53.80
N THR A 28 -19.16 -10.06 53.20
CA THR A 28 -19.38 -10.02 51.73
C THR A 28 -18.19 -9.43 50.97
N ASN A 29 -17.41 -8.53 51.57
CA ASN A 29 -16.21 -7.99 50.90
C ASN A 29 -15.02 -8.95 50.94
N THR A 30 -14.91 -9.83 51.97
CA THR A 30 -13.85 -10.87 52.00
C THR A 30 -14.16 -12.03 51.06
N ALA A 31 -15.41 -12.38 50.84
CA ALA A 31 -15.81 -13.41 49.88
C ALA A 31 -15.66 -12.95 48.40
N ASN A 32 -15.92 -11.67 48.11
CA ASN A 32 -15.73 -11.12 46.79
C ASN A 32 -14.26 -10.86 46.41
N THR A 33 -13.41 -10.51 47.37
CA THR A 33 -11.96 -10.35 47.14
C THR A 33 -11.25 -11.69 46.97
N THR A 34 -11.66 -12.75 47.64
CA THR A 34 -11.11 -14.10 47.46
C THR A 34 -11.60 -14.73 46.15
N ASN A 35 -12.82 -14.49 45.71
CA ASN A 35 -13.30 -14.94 44.39
C ASN A 35 -12.66 -14.13 43.24
N ALA A 36 -12.46 -12.84 43.37
CA ALA A 36 -11.77 -12.03 42.34
C ALA A 36 -10.28 -12.42 42.22
N ALA A 37 -9.62 -12.72 43.37
CA ALA A 37 -8.24 -13.18 43.37
C ALA A 37 -8.07 -14.62 42.84
N SER A 38 -9.06 -15.50 43.09
CA SER A 38 -9.05 -16.87 42.56
C SER A 38 -9.38 -16.91 41.08
N VAL A 39 -10.30 -16.05 40.58
CA VAL A 39 -10.61 -15.89 39.16
C VAL A 39 -9.45 -15.21 38.41
N ALA A 40 -8.79 -14.22 39.02
CA ALA A 40 -7.58 -13.62 38.45
C ALA A 40 -6.40 -14.59 38.42
N LYS A 41 -6.19 -15.42 39.48
CA LYS A 41 -5.16 -16.48 39.48
C LYS A 41 -5.50 -17.64 38.56
N ALA A 42 -6.77 -18.03 38.42
CA ALA A 42 -7.20 -19.01 37.44
C ALA A 42 -7.08 -18.48 35.99
N GLY A 43 -7.40 -17.21 35.77
CA GLY A 43 -7.20 -16.53 34.48
C GLY A 43 -5.73 -16.39 34.08
N THR A 44 -4.85 -16.04 35.04
CA THR A 44 -3.39 -15.98 34.80
C THR A 44 -2.74 -17.35 34.70
N ALA A 45 -3.20 -18.36 35.46
CA ALA A 45 -2.71 -19.73 35.35
C ALA A 45 -3.20 -20.43 34.08
N ALA A 46 -4.42 -20.14 33.60
CA ALA A 46 -4.92 -20.60 32.30
C ALA A 46 -4.22 -19.89 31.14
N ALA A 47 -3.92 -18.60 31.26
CA ALA A 47 -3.14 -17.85 30.26
C ALA A 47 -1.68 -18.28 30.21
N SER A 48 -1.07 -18.69 31.34
CA SER A 48 0.32 -19.13 31.39
C SER A 48 0.55 -20.58 30.95
N LYS A 49 -0.47 -21.43 31.00
CA LYS A 49 -0.39 -22.83 30.51
C LYS A 49 -0.69 -23.02 29.03
N SER A 50 -1.24 -22.00 28.34
CA SER A 50 -1.61 -22.07 26.92
C SER A 50 -0.53 -21.58 25.94
N THR A 51 0.61 -21.05 26.40
CA THR A 51 1.56 -20.35 25.53
C THR A 51 2.81 -21.13 25.12
N ALA A 52 3.04 -22.31 25.68
CA ALA A 52 4.23 -23.10 25.35
C ALA A 52 3.80 -24.40 24.60
N GLY A 53 3.65 -24.34 23.27
CA GLY A 53 3.52 -25.57 22.47
C GLY A 53 2.50 -25.62 21.36
N GLU A 54 1.75 -24.55 21.07
CA GLU A 54 0.77 -24.58 19.99
C GLU A 54 1.48 -24.71 18.63
N LYS A 55 1.39 -25.90 18.01
CA LYS A 55 2.02 -26.20 16.71
C LYS A 55 1.26 -25.47 15.61
N ILE A 56 1.98 -24.85 14.68
CA ILE A 56 1.39 -24.28 13.47
C ILE A 56 0.86 -25.44 12.63
N SER A 57 -0.41 -25.41 12.28
CA SER A 57 -1.02 -26.44 11.42
C SER A 57 -0.38 -26.42 10.03
N GLY A 58 -0.08 -27.58 9.46
CA GLY A 58 0.41 -27.69 8.08
C GLY A 58 -0.56 -27.08 7.07
N ARG A 59 -1.87 -27.14 7.32
CA ARG A 59 -2.89 -26.49 6.49
C ARG A 59 -2.79 -24.97 6.54
N LEU A 60 -2.50 -24.38 7.70
CA LEU A 60 -2.26 -22.93 7.80
C LEU A 60 -1.03 -22.50 7.01
N ILE A 61 0.07 -23.25 7.11
CA ILE A 61 1.27 -22.98 6.31
C ILE A 61 0.94 -23.08 4.82
N GLY A 62 0.24 -24.13 4.39
CA GLY A 62 -0.21 -24.28 3.00
C GLY A 62 -1.12 -23.14 2.54
N SER A 63 -2.01 -22.64 3.38
CA SER A 63 -2.85 -21.49 3.08
C SER A 63 -2.04 -20.20 2.89
N ILE A 64 -1.08 -19.94 3.78
CA ILE A 64 -0.19 -18.76 3.69
C ILE A 64 0.71 -18.85 2.45
N VAL A 65 1.27 -20.03 2.16
CA VAL A 65 2.08 -20.26 0.96
C VAL A 65 1.26 -20.05 -0.31
N ALA A 66 0.05 -20.61 -0.39
CA ALA A 66 -0.79 -20.47 -1.58
C ALA A 66 -1.18 -19.01 -1.87
N VAL A 67 -1.72 -18.32 -0.87
CA VAL A 67 -2.16 -16.92 -1.05
C VAL A 67 -0.96 -15.98 -1.15
N GLY A 68 0.10 -16.24 -0.38
CA GLY A 68 1.36 -15.51 -0.43
C GLY A 68 2.06 -15.63 -1.79
N SER A 69 2.09 -16.83 -2.39
CA SER A 69 2.63 -17.03 -3.75
C SER A 69 1.84 -16.25 -4.80
N LEU A 70 0.50 -16.23 -4.70
CA LEU A 70 -0.34 -15.44 -5.60
C LEU A 70 -0.06 -13.94 -5.46
N ALA A 71 0.03 -13.43 -4.23
CA ALA A 71 0.38 -12.04 -3.96
C ALA A 71 1.81 -11.71 -4.46
N PHE A 72 2.76 -12.62 -4.23
CA PHE A 72 4.15 -12.50 -4.69
C PHE A 72 4.22 -12.37 -6.22
N ILE A 73 3.55 -13.27 -6.95
CA ILE A 73 3.51 -13.25 -8.42
C ILE A 73 2.87 -11.95 -8.93
N GLY A 74 1.80 -11.47 -8.28
CA GLY A 74 1.16 -10.20 -8.62
C GLY A 74 2.12 -9.03 -8.51
N ILE A 75 2.81 -8.88 -7.37
CA ILE A 75 3.77 -7.80 -7.11
C ILE A 75 5.03 -7.95 -8.00
N LEU A 76 5.49 -9.18 -8.21
CA LEU A 76 6.62 -9.46 -9.10
C LEU A 76 6.32 -9.01 -10.53
N THR A 77 5.18 -9.43 -11.08
CA THR A 77 4.77 -9.04 -12.45
C THR A 77 4.49 -7.55 -12.59
N GLU A 78 4.11 -6.85 -11.51
CA GLU A 78 4.00 -5.39 -11.46
C GLU A 78 5.37 -4.75 -11.72
N THR A 79 6.37 -5.11 -10.93
CA THR A 79 7.68 -4.46 -10.94
C THR A 79 8.56 -4.91 -12.12
N VAL A 80 8.36 -6.11 -12.64
CA VAL A 80 8.97 -6.57 -13.90
C VAL A 80 8.64 -5.61 -15.05
N MET A 81 7.40 -5.07 -15.11
CA MET A 81 6.99 -4.18 -16.20
C MET A 81 7.85 -2.92 -16.31
N THR A 82 8.36 -2.39 -15.21
CA THR A 82 9.13 -1.13 -15.23
C THR A 82 10.41 -1.23 -16.06
N VAL A 83 11.05 -2.39 -16.09
CA VAL A 83 12.28 -2.64 -16.87
C VAL A 83 11.97 -2.96 -18.33
N LEU A 84 10.72 -3.33 -18.66
CA LEU A 84 10.30 -3.68 -20.03
C LEU A 84 9.84 -2.47 -20.85
N PHE A 85 9.69 -1.29 -20.26
CA PHE A 85 9.14 -0.13 -20.93
C PHE A 85 9.79 0.17 -22.27
N PRO A 86 11.13 0.23 -22.43
CA PRO A 86 11.75 0.49 -23.72
C PRO A 86 11.43 -0.59 -24.78
N ALA A 87 11.33 -1.85 -24.36
CA ALA A 87 10.95 -2.94 -25.28
C ALA A 87 9.50 -2.80 -25.76
N LEU A 88 8.59 -2.48 -24.84
CA LEU A 88 7.18 -2.27 -25.14
C LEU A 88 6.92 -0.99 -25.96
N MET A 89 7.68 0.08 -25.70
CA MET A 89 7.64 1.30 -26.51
C MET A 89 7.95 1.02 -27.98
N ARG A 90 8.98 0.23 -28.23
CA ARG A 90 9.39 -0.18 -29.58
C ARG A 90 8.38 -1.12 -30.24
N GLU A 91 7.89 -2.12 -29.51
CA GLU A 91 6.95 -3.10 -30.08
C GLU A 91 5.59 -2.50 -30.44
N PHE A 92 5.04 -1.66 -29.55
CA PHE A 92 3.72 -1.07 -29.71
C PHE A 92 3.75 0.35 -30.29
N ASN A 93 4.94 0.89 -30.60
CA ASN A 93 5.15 2.23 -31.11
C ASN A 93 4.45 3.32 -30.27
N VAL A 94 4.66 3.25 -28.96
CA VAL A 94 4.06 4.16 -27.97
C VAL A 94 5.12 4.98 -27.24
N THR A 95 4.72 6.14 -26.73
CA THR A 95 5.62 7.04 -25.97
C THR A 95 5.85 6.58 -24.53
N THR A 96 6.86 7.13 -23.87
CA THR A 96 7.15 6.90 -22.45
C THR A 96 5.93 7.21 -21.57
N SER A 97 5.20 8.29 -21.84
CA SER A 97 3.97 8.65 -21.09
C SER A 97 2.82 7.69 -21.33
N THR A 98 2.79 7.01 -22.47
CA THR A 98 1.76 6.01 -22.78
C THR A 98 2.09 4.66 -22.16
N VAL A 99 3.34 4.18 -22.32
CA VAL A 99 3.74 2.85 -21.81
C VAL A 99 3.65 2.74 -20.29
N GLN A 100 3.90 3.83 -19.55
CA GLN A 100 3.79 3.85 -18.09
C GLN A 100 2.39 3.46 -17.57
N TRP A 101 1.34 3.62 -18.40
CA TRP A 101 -0.01 3.21 -18.03
C TRP A 101 -0.12 1.72 -17.70
N ILE A 102 0.75 0.87 -18.24
CA ILE A 102 0.79 -0.56 -17.91
C ILE A 102 0.99 -0.80 -16.39
N THR A 103 1.85 -0.01 -15.75
CA THR A 103 2.08 -0.10 -14.29
C THR A 103 1.05 0.74 -13.53
N THR A 104 0.78 1.95 -13.99
CA THR A 104 -0.15 2.87 -13.32
C THR A 104 -1.55 2.29 -13.19
N ILE A 105 -2.12 1.73 -14.26
CA ILE A 105 -3.48 1.18 -14.23
C ILE A 105 -3.58 -0.08 -13.36
N TYR A 106 -2.50 -0.86 -13.27
CA TYR A 106 -2.42 -1.98 -12.34
C TYR A 106 -2.47 -1.49 -10.89
N LEU A 107 -1.59 -0.56 -10.51
CA LEU A 107 -1.54 0.02 -9.17
C LEU A 107 -2.86 0.71 -8.78
N LEU A 108 -3.49 1.42 -9.72
CA LEU A 108 -4.83 2.01 -9.52
C LEU A 108 -5.90 0.95 -9.27
N SER A 109 -5.85 -0.16 -10.03
CA SER A 109 -6.79 -1.27 -9.85
C SER A 109 -6.61 -1.95 -8.49
N VAL A 110 -5.36 -2.13 -8.05
CA VAL A 110 -5.03 -2.60 -6.69
C VAL A 110 -5.56 -1.60 -5.65
N ALA A 111 -5.25 -0.30 -5.79
CA ALA A 111 -5.67 0.75 -4.87
C ALA A 111 -7.21 0.83 -4.74
N ALA A 112 -7.93 0.68 -5.84
CA ALA A 112 -9.40 0.67 -5.86
C ALA A 112 -10.00 -0.60 -5.23
N THR A 113 -9.30 -1.73 -5.32
CA THR A 113 -9.77 -3.02 -4.78
C THR A 113 -9.50 -3.16 -3.28
N MET A 114 -8.44 -2.51 -2.76
CA MET A 114 -8.07 -2.57 -1.34
C MET A 114 -9.21 -2.19 -0.37
N PRO A 115 -9.93 -1.09 -0.54
CA PRO A 115 -11.08 -0.76 0.32
C PRO A 115 -12.19 -1.81 0.26
N VAL A 116 -12.40 -2.41 -0.93
CA VAL A 116 -13.45 -3.42 -1.15
C VAL A 116 -13.10 -4.76 -0.50
N SER A 117 -11.82 -5.04 -0.29
CA SER A 117 -11.36 -6.34 0.21
C SER A 117 -11.95 -6.70 1.58
N SER A 118 -12.17 -5.72 2.47
CA SER A 118 -12.79 -5.95 3.78
C SER A 118 -14.29 -6.30 3.66
N PHE A 119 -15.01 -5.71 2.71
CA PHE A 119 -16.37 -6.10 2.38
C PHE A 119 -16.41 -7.51 1.77
N LEU A 120 -15.56 -7.78 0.76
CA LEU A 120 -15.49 -9.08 0.09
C LEU A 120 -15.26 -10.21 1.10
N LYS A 121 -14.34 -10.00 2.05
CA LYS A 121 -14.03 -10.96 3.11
C LYS A 121 -15.24 -11.25 4.02
N ARG A 122 -16.04 -10.25 4.37
CA ARG A 122 -17.23 -10.45 5.19
C ARG A 122 -18.34 -11.19 4.43
N ARG A 123 -18.51 -10.87 3.14
CA ARG A 123 -19.61 -11.40 2.31
C ARG A 123 -19.33 -12.78 1.72
N PHE A 124 -18.09 -13.07 1.33
CA PHE A 124 -17.72 -14.26 0.57
C PHE A 124 -16.79 -15.19 1.35
N LYS A 125 -16.88 -16.49 1.08
CA LYS A 125 -15.98 -17.49 1.65
C LYS A 125 -14.53 -17.23 1.19
N ILE A 126 -13.57 -17.41 2.10
CA ILE A 126 -12.13 -17.21 1.83
C ILE A 126 -11.66 -17.99 0.59
N LYS A 127 -12.12 -19.24 0.43
CA LYS A 127 -11.78 -20.10 -0.71
C LYS A 127 -12.33 -19.54 -2.03
N ALA A 128 -13.55 -19.00 -2.03
CA ALA A 128 -14.14 -18.38 -3.22
C ALA A 128 -13.38 -17.11 -3.64
N LEU A 129 -13.00 -16.27 -2.68
CA LEU A 129 -12.19 -15.07 -2.93
C LEU A 129 -10.81 -15.42 -3.49
N PHE A 130 -10.17 -16.42 -2.92
CA PHE A 130 -8.89 -16.92 -3.42
C PHE A 130 -8.99 -17.43 -4.86
N LEU A 131 -10.00 -18.25 -5.16
CA LEU A 131 -10.22 -18.76 -6.52
C LEU A 131 -10.58 -17.65 -7.51
N ALA A 132 -11.33 -16.64 -7.08
CA ALA A 132 -11.58 -15.45 -7.90
C ALA A 132 -10.28 -14.69 -8.21
N ALA A 133 -9.41 -14.47 -7.21
CA ALA A 133 -8.11 -13.84 -7.41
C ALA A 133 -7.20 -14.66 -8.35
N VAL A 134 -7.18 -15.98 -8.20
CA VAL A 134 -6.47 -16.91 -9.10
C VAL A 134 -7.01 -16.79 -10.54
N ALA A 135 -8.32 -16.84 -10.71
CA ALA A 135 -8.95 -16.74 -12.04
C ALA A 135 -8.61 -15.40 -12.72
N LEU A 136 -8.68 -14.29 -11.98
CA LEU A 136 -8.30 -12.97 -12.48
C LEU A 136 -6.82 -12.91 -12.87
N ALA A 137 -5.93 -13.46 -12.05
CA ALA A 137 -4.50 -13.52 -12.36
C ALA A 137 -4.21 -14.37 -13.62
N LEU A 138 -4.89 -15.52 -13.78
CA LEU A 138 -4.76 -16.39 -14.95
C LEU A 138 -5.31 -15.71 -16.20
N ILE A 139 -6.54 -15.18 -16.15
CA ILE A 139 -7.18 -14.49 -17.29
C ILE A 139 -6.30 -13.32 -17.74
N GLY A 140 -5.85 -12.48 -16.81
CA GLY A 140 -4.97 -11.37 -17.11
C GLY A 140 -3.64 -11.83 -17.75
N SER A 141 -3.03 -12.91 -17.22
CA SER A 141 -1.79 -13.46 -17.77
C SER A 141 -1.98 -14.05 -19.18
N LEU A 142 -3.09 -14.74 -19.44
CA LEU A 142 -3.43 -15.23 -20.78
C LEU A 142 -3.63 -14.09 -21.77
N ILE A 143 -4.33 -13.02 -21.36
CA ILE A 143 -4.49 -11.83 -22.22
C ILE A 143 -3.13 -11.19 -22.51
N MET A 144 -2.22 -11.08 -21.53
CA MET A 144 -0.86 -10.54 -21.74
C MET A 144 -0.05 -11.33 -22.77
N ILE A 145 -0.24 -12.65 -22.83
CA ILE A 145 0.47 -13.53 -23.79
C ILE A 145 -0.05 -13.29 -25.22
N VAL A 146 -1.36 -13.16 -25.40
CA VAL A 146 -1.98 -13.06 -26.73
C VAL A 146 -2.17 -11.61 -27.21
N ALA A 147 -1.82 -10.61 -26.39
CA ALA A 147 -2.04 -9.22 -26.74
C ALA A 147 -1.11 -8.75 -27.87
N HIS A 148 -1.73 -8.25 -28.95
CA HIS A 148 -1.06 -7.64 -30.10
C HIS A 148 -1.28 -6.13 -30.20
N VAL A 149 -2.15 -5.56 -29.37
CA VAL A 149 -2.45 -4.14 -29.30
C VAL A 149 -2.32 -3.61 -27.87
N PHE A 150 -1.81 -2.39 -27.74
CA PHE A 150 -1.52 -1.79 -26.42
C PHE A 150 -2.75 -1.70 -25.49
N PRO A 151 -3.97 -1.31 -25.93
CA PRO A 151 -5.13 -1.28 -25.05
C PRO A 151 -5.48 -2.64 -24.41
N LEU A 152 -5.22 -3.75 -25.10
CA LEU A 152 -5.48 -5.08 -24.55
C LEU A 152 -4.53 -5.41 -23.38
N LEU A 153 -3.30 -4.90 -23.41
CA LEU A 153 -2.38 -4.97 -22.27
C LEU A 153 -2.93 -4.22 -21.06
N LEU A 154 -3.53 -3.05 -21.26
CA LEU A 154 -4.12 -2.27 -20.18
C LEU A 154 -5.31 -3.01 -19.54
N ILE A 155 -6.17 -3.63 -20.34
CA ILE A 155 -7.29 -4.46 -19.85
C ILE A 155 -6.75 -5.63 -19.02
N ALA A 156 -5.72 -6.33 -19.51
CA ALA A 156 -5.07 -7.40 -18.77
C ALA A 156 -4.55 -6.92 -17.42
N ARG A 157 -3.94 -5.74 -17.37
CA ARG A 157 -3.39 -5.14 -16.14
C ARG A 157 -4.46 -4.74 -15.14
N VAL A 158 -5.62 -4.25 -15.60
CA VAL A 158 -6.79 -4.02 -14.71
C VAL A 158 -7.22 -5.32 -14.05
N ILE A 159 -7.39 -6.38 -14.84
CA ILE A 159 -7.83 -7.69 -14.35
C ILE A 159 -6.82 -8.27 -13.35
N GLN A 160 -5.52 -8.22 -13.65
CA GLN A 160 -4.46 -8.66 -12.74
C GLN A 160 -4.42 -7.82 -11.46
N GLY A 161 -4.58 -6.50 -11.57
CA GLY A 161 -4.59 -5.58 -10.43
C GLY A 161 -5.74 -5.85 -9.46
N ILE A 162 -6.94 -6.16 -9.95
CA ILE A 162 -8.07 -6.58 -9.13
C ILE A 162 -7.73 -7.88 -8.39
N GLY A 163 -7.15 -8.87 -9.07
CA GLY A 163 -6.71 -10.13 -8.47
C GLY A 163 -5.70 -9.93 -7.34
N SER A 164 -4.68 -9.12 -7.56
CA SER A 164 -3.66 -8.77 -6.54
C SER A 164 -4.24 -7.98 -5.37
N GLY A 165 -5.17 -7.06 -5.65
CA GLY A 165 -5.87 -6.28 -4.64
C GLY A 165 -6.74 -7.13 -3.71
N ILE A 166 -7.16 -8.32 -4.14
CA ILE A 166 -7.82 -9.32 -3.30
C ILE A 166 -6.79 -10.18 -2.56
N ALA A 167 -5.75 -10.66 -3.23
CA ALA A 167 -4.81 -11.64 -2.69
C ALA A 167 -3.99 -11.10 -1.51
N THR A 168 -3.47 -9.87 -1.61
CA THR A 168 -2.60 -9.30 -0.59
C THR A 168 -3.29 -9.11 0.78
N PRO A 169 -4.47 -8.46 0.88
CA PRO A 169 -5.19 -8.38 2.15
C PRO A 169 -5.68 -9.74 2.65
N LEU A 170 -6.02 -10.66 1.73
CA LEU A 170 -6.47 -12.00 2.08
C LEU A 170 -5.38 -12.79 2.82
N MET A 171 -4.10 -12.69 2.38
CA MET A 171 -2.95 -13.30 3.06
C MET A 171 -2.82 -12.79 4.49
N ILE A 172 -2.84 -11.46 4.67
CA ILE A 172 -2.72 -10.84 5.99
C ILE A 172 -3.86 -11.27 6.91
N ASN A 173 -5.09 -11.30 6.39
CA ASN A 173 -6.26 -11.71 7.15
C ASN A 173 -6.20 -13.18 7.61
N ILE A 174 -5.74 -14.10 6.74
CA ILE A 174 -5.55 -15.51 7.09
C ILE A 174 -4.53 -15.64 8.22
N ILE A 175 -3.42 -14.90 8.16
CA ILE A 175 -2.41 -14.90 9.22
C ILE A 175 -3.01 -14.40 10.54
N LEU A 176 -3.72 -13.28 10.53
CA LEU A 176 -4.29 -12.68 11.75
C LEU A 176 -5.38 -13.55 12.40
N GLU A 177 -6.21 -14.22 11.59
CA GLU A 177 -7.38 -14.98 12.10
C GLU A 177 -7.09 -16.43 12.45
N GLN A 178 -6.15 -17.05 11.74
CA GLN A 178 -5.94 -18.49 11.85
C GLN A 178 -4.66 -18.85 12.60
N SER A 179 -3.77 -17.87 12.86
CA SER A 179 -2.52 -18.14 13.55
C SER A 179 -2.67 -18.15 15.07
N PRO A 180 -1.95 -19.04 15.77
CA PRO A 180 -1.81 -18.97 17.22
C PRO A 180 -1.30 -17.60 17.65
N ARG A 181 -1.89 -17.02 18.71
CA ARG A 181 -1.52 -15.68 19.20
C ARG A 181 -0.01 -15.51 19.44
N SER A 182 0.65 -16.55 19.94
CA SER A 182 2.11 -16.56 20.18
C SER A 182 2.96 -16.55 18.92
N LYS A 183 2.40 -16.80 17.73
CA LYS A 183 3.13 -16.96 16.46
C LYS A 183 2.69 -15.97 15.36
N ILE A 184 1.69 -15.13 15.65
CA ILE A 184 1.19 -14.11 14.69
C ILE A 184 2.35 -13.23 14.20
N GLY A 185 3.20 -12.72 15.11
CA GLY A 185 4.32 -11.87 14.73
C GLY A 185 5.30 -12.53 13.77
N ARG A 186 5.63 -13.82 14.00
CA ARG A 186 6.52 -14.58 13.11
C ARG A 186 5.90 -14.79 11.72
N LEU A 187 4.63 -15.15 11.65
CA LEU A 187 3.93 -15.38 10.39
C LEU A 187 3.64 -14.08 9.64
N MET A 188 3.36 -12.98 10.36
CA MET A 188 3.29 -11.64 9.77
C MET A 188 4.64 -11.20 9.19
N GLY A 189 5.75 -11.55 9.86
CA GLY A 189 7.10 -11.35 9.32
C GLY A 189 7.30 -12.07 7.98
N VAL A 190 6.85 -13.33 7.86
CA VAL A 190 6.89 -14.08 6.59
C VAL A 190 6.02 -13.41 5.53
N GLY A 191 4.80 -12.98 5.87
CA GLY A 191 3.92 -12.24 4.96
C GLY A 191 4.54 -10.92 4.48
N SER A 192 5.19 -10.18 5.39
CA SER A 192 5.89 -8.95 5.04
C SER A 192 7.09 -9.19 4.11
N LEU A 193 7.84 -10.29 4.30
CA LEU A 193 8.93 -10.69 3.40
C LEU A 193 8.42 -10.93 1.97
N VAL A 194 7.28 -11.60 1.80
CA VAL A 194 6.66 -11.83 0.49
C VAL A 194 6.41 -10.50 -0.23
N ILE A 195 5.80 -9.53 0.49
CA ILE A 195 5.46 -8.22 -0.06
C ILE A 195 6.71 -7.39 -0.38
N THR A 196 7.78 -7.53 0.40
CA THR A 196 8.98 -6.69 0.28
C THR A 196 10.01 -7.27 -0.71
N VAL A 197 10.15 -8.61 -0.77
CA VAL A 197 11.12 -9.27 -1.66
C VAL A 197 10.65 -9.27 -3.11
N ALA A 198 9.36 -9.41 -3.37
CA ALA A 198 8.83 -9.43 -4.73
C ALA A 198 9.22 -8.20 -5.56
N PRO A 199 9.01 -6.95 -5.10
CA PRO A 199 9.43 -5.77 -5.86
C PRO A 199 10.96 -5.65 -5.94
N ALA A 200 11.70 -6.19 -4.96
CA ALA A 200 13.16 -6.16 -4.96
C ALA A 200 13.76 -6.94 -6.13
N ILE A 201 13.26 -8.15 -6.39
CA ILE A 201 13.81 -9.03 -7.42
C ILE A 201 13.12 -8.89 -8.77
N GLY A 202 11.94 -8.24 -8.83
CA GLY A 202 11.14 -8.13 -10.05
C GLY A 202 11.91 -7.60 -11.26
N PRO A 203 12.51 -6.40 -11.19
CA PRO A 203 13.25 -5.84 -12.33
C PRO A 203 14.41 -6.73 -12.79
N THR A 204 15.11 -7.38 -11.87
CA THR A 204 16.21 -8.30 -12.18
C THR A 204 15.70 -9.57 -12.86
N VAL A 205 14.62 -10.17 -12.35
CA VAL A 205 13.98 -11.34 -12.97
C VAL A 205 13.45 -10.98 -14.36
N GLY A 206 12.80 -9.82 -14.49
CA GLY A 206 12.33 -9.32 -15.77
C GLY A 206 13.46 -9.16 -16.79
N GLY A 207 14.56 -8.52 -16.37
CA GLY A 207 15.74 -8.34 -17.19
C GLY A 207 16.42 -9.67 -17.56
N ALA A 208 16.53 -10.61 -16.62
CA ALA A 208 17.13 -11.94 -16.86
C ALA A 208 16.28 -12.75 -17.86
N VAL A 209 14.97 -12.79 -17.68
CA VAL A 209 14.09 -13.53 -18.61
C VAL A 209 14.14 -12.92 -20.00
N THR A 210 14.08 -11.58 -20.12
CA THR A 210 14.04 -10.91 -21.42
C THR A 210 15.38 -10.82 -22.13
N SER A 211 16.49 -11.17 -21.47
CA SER A 211 17.80 -11.32 -22.13
C SER A 211 17.88 -12.56 -23.03
N ILE A 212 17.05 -13.58 -22.79
CA ILE A 212 17.06 -14.87 -23.49
C ILE A 212 15.71 -15.25 -24.13
N LEU A 213 14.60 -14.67 -23.64
CA LEU A 213 13.24 -15.01 -24.07
C LEU A 213 12.43 -13.73 -24.36
N PRO A 214 11.37 -13.79 -25.18
CA PRO A 214 10.44 -12.69 -25.35
C PRO A 214 9.79 -12.31 -23.99
N TRP A 215 9.47 -11.04 -23.79
CA TRP A 215 8.87 -10.55 -22.54
C TRP A 215 7.57 -11.31 -22.16
N ARG A 216 6.82 -11.82 -23.13
CA ARG A 216 5.63 -12.65 -22.91
C ARG A 216 5.92 -13.92 -22.11
N ALA A 217 7.15 -14.44 -22.19
CA ALA A 217 7.57 -15.64 -21.45
C ALA A 217 7.42 -15.49 -19.93
N ILE A 218 7.50 -14.26 -19.41
CA ILE A 218 7.25 -13.94 -17.98
C ILE A 218 5.88 -14.43 -17.54
N PHE A 219 4.86 -14.18 -18.36
CA PHE A 219 3.47 -14.58 -18.07
C PHE A 219 3.27 -16.09 -18.32
N VAL A 220 3.94 -16.66 -19.30
CA VAL A 220 3.95 -18.12 -19.52
C VAL A 220 4.52 -18.84 -18.29
N ILE A 221 5.62 -18.34 -17.72
CA ILE A 221 6.24 -18.89 -16.50
C ILE A 221 5.35 -18.66 -15.26
N ALA A 222 4.63 -17.54 -15.21
CA ALA A 222 3.74 -17.23 -14.09
C ALA A 222 2.52 -18.19 -14.01
N ILE A 223 1.97 -18.64 -15.15
CA ILE A 223 0.78 -19.50 -15.19
C ILE A 223 0.95 -20.80 -14.37
N PRO A 224 1.99 -21.64 -14.57
CA PRO A 224 2.15 -22.86 -13.78
C PRO A 224 2.32 -22.56 -12.28
N LEU A 225 2.96 -21.46 -11.92
CA LEU A 225 3.11 -21.05 -10.52
C LEU A 225 1.77 -20.63 -9.90
N ILE A 226 0.92 -19.91 -10.65
CA ILE A 226 -0.44 -19.55 -10.22
C ILE A 226 -1.30 -20.81 -10.07
N LEU A 227 -1.21 -21.77 -10.99
CA LEU A 227 -1.93 -23.04 -10.93
C LEU A 227 -1.47 -23.89 -9.73
N LEU A 228 -0.16 -23.93 -9.45
CA LEU A 228 0.37 -24.61 -8.26
C LEU A 228 -0.17 -23.97 -6.98
N ALA A 229 -0.17 -22.63 -6.89
CA ALA A 229 -0.78 -21.91 -5.78
C ALA A 229 -2.26 -22.22 -5.65
N ALA A 230 -3.01 -22.33 -6.76
CA ALA A 230 -4.42 -22.70 -6.78
C ALA A 230 -4.65 -24.09 -6.20
N VAL A 231 -3.86 -25.09 -6.62
CA VAL A 231 -3.98 -26.48 -6.10
C VAL A 231 -3.71 -26.53 -4.60
N ILE A 232 -2.64 -25.87 -4.13
CA ILE A 232 -2.31 -25.80 -2.69
C ILE A 232 -3.45 -25.11 -1.92
N GLY A 233 -3.92 -23.96 -2.41
CA GLY A 233 -4.99 -23.20 -1.76
C GLY A 233 -6.31 -23.96 -1.71
N CYS A 234 -6.69 -24.67 -2.78
CA CYS A 234 -7.89 -25.51 -2.80
C CYS A 234 -7.88 -26.60 -1.72
N ARG A 235 -6.70 -27.14 -1.38
CA ARG A 235 -6.54 -28.20 -0.37
C ARG A 235 -6.39 -27.66 1.05
N CYS A 236 -5.79 -26.47 1.21
CA CYS A 236 -5.37 -25.97 2.53
C CYS A 236 -6.28 -24.89 3.10
N LEU A 237 -6.99 -24.08 2.25
CA LEU A 237 -7.82 -22.97 2.73
C LEU A 237 -9.06 -23.46 3.47
N GLU A 238 -9.18 -23.02 4.73
CA GLU A 238 -10.31 -23.28 5.61
C GLU A 238 -11.03 -21.98 5.98
N GLN A 239 -12.35 -22.05 6.13
CA GLN A 239 -13.18 -20.95 6.63
C GLN A 239 -13.31 -21.07 8.15
N LYS A 240 -12.69 -20.19 8.91
CA LYS A 240 -12.81 -20.19 10.39
C LYS A 240 -13.81 -19.16 10.91
N VAL A 241 -14.00 -18.06 10.19
CA VAL A 241 -14.96 -17.01 10.55
C VAL A 241 -16.16 -17.11 9.63
N PRO A 242 -17.40 -17.16 10.14
CA PRO A 242 -18.60 -17.22 9.30
C PRO A 242 -18.71 -15.95 8.45
N THR A 243 -19.39 -16.07 7.31
CA THR A 243 -19.71 -14.92 6.44
C THR A 243 -20.90 -14.16 7.02
N GLU A 244 -20.91 -12.86 6.84
CA GLU A 244 -21.96 -11.93 7.27
C GLU A 244 -22.71 -11.38 6.07
N ASP A 245 -23.96 -10.93 6.26
CA ASP A 245 -24.70 -10.20 5.24
C ASP A 245 -24.22 -8.73 5.18
N ALA A 246 -23.04 -8.54 4.61
CA ALA A 246 -22.49 -7.21 4.37
C ALA A 246 -23.10 -6.59 3.10
N TYR A 247 -23.30 -5.28 3.11
CA TYR A 247 -23.81 -4.52 1.97
C TYR A 247 -22.74 -3.61 1.40
N LEU A 248 -22.58 -3.63 0.08
CA LEU A 248 -21.68 -2.73 -0.65
C LEU A 248 -22.50 -1.60 -1.25
N GLU A 249 -22.17 -0.36 -0.95
CA GLU A 249 -22.73 0.79 -1.65
C GLU A 249 -21.94 1.02 -2.95
N PRO A 250 -22.51 0.70 -4.13
CA PRO A 250 -21.79 0.79 -5.40
C PRO A 250 -21.34 2.22 -5.73
N LEU A 251 -22.10 3.22 -5.27
CA LEU A 251 -21.76 4.62 -5.50
C LEU A 251 -20.50 5.06 -4.73
N GLN A 252 -20.22 4.51 -3.53
CA GLN A 252 -18.96 4.78 -2.83
C GLN A 252 -17.77 4.17 -3.57
N LEU A 253 -17.93 2.95 -4.11
CA LEU A 253 -16.90 2.30 -4.91
C LEU A 253 -16.61 3.09 -6.18
N THR A 254 -17.64 3.45 -6.94
CA THR A 254 -17.45 4.24 -8.17
C THR A 254 -16.83 5.59 -7.88
N ALA A 255 -17.22 6.27 -6.81
CA ALA A 255 -16.64 7.55 -6.41
C ALA A 255 -15.13 7.43 -6.11
N ILE A 256 -14.69 6.42 -5.34
CA ILE A 256 -13.25 6.27 -5.05
C ILE A 256 -12.46 5.89 -6.31
N VAL A 257 -12.99 5.04 -7.19
CA VAL A 257 -12.36 4.69 -8.46
C VAL A 257 -12.18 5.93 -9.35
N PHE A 258 -13.24 6.72 -9.55
CA PHE A 258 -13.17 7.95 -10.34
C PHE A 258 -12.25 8.99 -9.70
N ALA A 259 -12.18 9.06 -8.38
CA ALA A 259 -11.23 9.93 -7.69
C ALA A 259 -9.78 9.56 -8.00
N LEU A 260 -9.42 8.28 -7.80
CA LEU A 260 -8.06 7.80 -8.00
C LEU A 260 -7.64 7.90 -9.48
N VAL A 261 -8.50 7.43 -10.39
CA VAL A 261 -8.24 7.46 -11.83
C VAL A 261 -8.18 8.90 -12.33
N GLY A 262 -9.14 9.74 -11.96
CA GLY A 262 -9.21 11.15 -12.38
C GLY A 262 -7.98 11.95 -11.97
N LEU A 263 -7.48 11.77 -10.74
CA LEU A 263 -6.28 12.46 -10.26
C LEU A 263 -5.01 12.03 -11.01
N VAL A 264 -4.85 10.72 -11.28
CA VAL A 264 -3.67 10.24 -12.04
C VAL A 264 -3.76 10.62 -13.51
N LEU A 265 -4.96 10.59 -14.11
CA LEU A 265 -5.20 11.11 -15.46
C LEU A 265 -4.86 12.61 -15.55
N ALA A 266 -5.24 13.40 -14.56
CA ALA A 266 -4.90 14.82 -14.51
C ALA A 266 -3.37 15.04 -14.49
N LEU A 267 -2.63 14.26 -13.70
CA LEU A 267 -1.16 14.32 -13.68
C LEU A 267 -0.56 13.97 -15.06
N ASN A 268 -1.03 12.89 -15.68
CA ASN A 268 -0.54 12.46 -16.98
C ASN A 268 -0.87 13.46 -18.09
N GLN A 269 -2.12 13.89 -18.20
CA GLN A 269 -2.57 14.84 -19.23
C GLN A 269 -1.97 16.23 -19.04
N GLY A 270 -1.73 16.63 -17.79
CA GLY A 270 -0.98 17.85 -17.47
C GLY A 270 0.43 17.84 -18.06
N GLY A 271 1.11 16.71 -17.94
CA GLY A 271 2.42 16.52 -18.56
C GLY A 271 2.39 16.52 -20.09
N VAL A 272 1.39 15.85 -20.69
CA VAL A 272 1.20 15.90 -22.15
C VAL A 272 0.95 17.34 -22.62
N ALA A 273 0.17 18.12 -21.85
CA ALA A 273 -0.08 19.53 -22.14
C ALA A 273 1.22 20.36 -22.10
N VAL A 274 2.03 20.18 -21.04
CA VAL A 274 3.32 20.85 -20.89
C VAL A 274 4.29 20.41 -22.00
N GLY A 275 4.39 19.12 -22.32
CA GLY A 275 5.24 18.61 -23.40
C GLY A 275 4.88 19.20 -24.76
N LYS A 276 3.57 19.32 -25.07
CA LYS A 276 3.09 20.00 -26.29
C LYS A 276 3.47 21.48 -26.30
N LEU A 277 3.34 22.16 -25.16
CA LEU A 277 3.72 23.56 -25.04
C LEU A 277 5.22 23.75 -25.29
N VAL A 278 6.07 22.89 -24.71
CA VAL A 278 7.53 22.91 -24.90
C VAL A 278 7.92 22.64 -26.36
N SER A 279 7.24 21.72 -27.04
CA SER A 279 7.46 21.41 -28.46
C SER A 279 6.81 22.42 -29.44
N GLY A 280 6.19 23.50 -28.94
CA GLY A 280 5.52 24.52 -29.78
C GLY A 280 4.20 24.06 -30.39
N ALA A 281 3.64 22.91 -29.97
CA ALA A 281 2.37 22.39 -30.45
C ALA A 281 1.17 22.96 -29.67
N ASN A 282 -0.03 22.89 -30.26
CA ASN A 282 -1.25 23.35 -29.59
C ASN A 282 -1.59 22.45 -28.40
N ALA A 283 -1.51 23.02 -27.19
CA ALA A 283 -1.74 22.33 -25.93
C ALA A 283 -3.14 22.56 -25.34
N THR A 284 -3.98 23.41 -25.93
CA THR A 284 -5.27 23.86 -25.38
C THR A 284 -6.19 22.68 -25.01
N ALA A 285 -6.37 21.74 -25.95
CA ALA A 285 -7.21 20.56 -25.69
C ALA A 285 -6.68 19.70 -24.53
N SER A 286 -5.35 19.56 -24.41
CA SER A 286 -4.72 18.79 -23.34
C SER A 286 -4.89 19.47 -21.98
N PHE A 287 -4.83 20.81 -21.89
CA PHE A 287 -5.11 21.56 -20.68
C PHE A 287 -6.59 21.45 -20.27
N ILE A 288 -7.52 21.50 -21.22
CA ILE A 288 -8.96 21.30 -20.94
C ILE A 288 -9.19 19.89 -20.38
N ILE A 289 -8.63 18.85 -21.00
CA ILE A 289 -8.75 17.47 -20.51
C ILE A 289 -8.13 17.36 -19.08
N THR A 290 -6.99 17.98 -18.83
CA THR A 290 -6.36 18.02 -17.50
C THR A 290 -7.30 18.64 -16.45
N ALA A 291 -7.88 19.80 -16.78
CA ALA A 291 -8.82 20.48 -15.89
C ALA A 291 -10.08 19.62 -15.63
N VAL A 292 -10.65 19.01 -16.64
CA VAL A 292 -11.81 18.10 -16.51
C VAL A 292 -11.44 16.91 -15.62
N CYS A 293 -10.31 16.24 -15.87
CA CYS A 293 -9.86 15.11 -15.06
C CYS A 293 -9.62 15.51 -13.60
N LEU A 294 -9.05 16.71 -13.36
CA LEU A 294 -8.83 17.23 -12.02
C LEU A 294 -10.15 17.52 -11.29
N VAL A 295 -11.10 18.16 -11.96
CA VAL A 295 -12.44 18.45 -11.41
C VAL A 295 -13.19 17.15 -11.11
N VAL A 296 -13.17 16.19 -12.03
CA VAL A 296 -13.79 14.87 -11.82
C VAL A 296 -13.10 14.14 -10.66
N GLY A 297 -11.77 14.13 -10.63
CA GLY A 297 -11.00 13.47 -9.57
C GLY A 297 -11.26 14.05 -8.18
N LEU A 298 -11.15 15.38 -8.03
CA LEU A 298 -11.39 16.07 -6.76
C LEU A 298 -12.88 16.05 -6.37
N GLY A 299 -13.79 16.22 -7.34
CA GLY A 299 -15.23 16.14 -7.12
C GLY A 299 -15.67 14.75 -6.65
N SER A 300 -15.15 13.70 -7.28
CA SER A 300 -15.42 12.31 -6.88
C SER A 300 -14.81 11.98 -5.51
N LEU A 301 -13.63 12.53 -5.18
CA LEU A 301 -13.03 12.38 -3.85
C LEU A 301 -13.86 13.08 -2.78
N ALA A 302 -14.36 14.29 -3.07
CA ALA A 302 -15.25 15.02 -2.18
C ALA A 302 -16.59 14.28 -1.99
N LEU A 303 -17.16 13.73 -3.08
CA LEU A 303 -18.37 12.91 -3.05
C LEU A 303 -18.15 11.65 -2.20
N PHE A 304 -17.06 10.95 -2.40
CA PHE A 304 -16.69 9.77 -1.59
C PHE A 304 -16.56 10.14 -0.10
N ALA A 305 -15.86 11.25 0.20
CA ALA A 305 -15.71 11.72 1.59
C ALA A 305 -17.05 12.13 2.23
N PHE A 306 -17.95 12.74 1.45
CA PHE A 306 -19.28 13.10 1.91
C PHE A 306 -20.14 11.86 2.19
N MET A 307 -20.17 10.91 1.26
CA MET A 307 -20.92 9.66 1.40
C MET A 307 -20.38 8.80 2.55
N SER A 308 -19.07 8.67 2.67
CA SER A 308 -18.43 7.92 3.76
C SER A 308 -18.77 8.45 5.16
N ARG A 309 -19.12 9.76 5.28
CA ARG A 309 -19.56 10.36 6.54
C ARG A 309 -21.02 10.06 6.88
N ARG A 310 -21.86 9.79 5.88
CA ARG A 310 -23.33 9.60 6.03
C ARG A 310 -23.76 8.14 5.95
N ALA A 311 -22.92 7.27 5.42
CA ALA A 311 -23.24 5.86 5.22
C ALA A 311 -23.35 5.11 6.55
N PHE A 312 -24.35 4.25 6.66
CA PHE A 312 -24.51 3.31 7.77
C PHE A 312 -23.36 2.28 7.82
N SER A 313 -22.90 1.82 6.65
CA SER A 313 -21.75 0.91 6.50
C SER A 313 -20.74 1.51 5.51
N PRO A 314 -19.93 2.49 5.94
CA PRO A 314 -18.96 3.12 5.04
C PRO A 314 -17.90 2.13 4.58
N LEU A 315 -17.51 2.24 3.31
CA LEU A 315 -16.44 1.44 2.71
C LEU A 315 -15.10 1.69 3.42
N LEU A 316 -14.83 2.96 3.76
CA LEU A 316 -13.71 3.42 4.59
C LEU A 316 -14.21 4.48 5.56
N ARG A 317 -13.90 4.35 6.84
CA ARG A 317 -14.24 5.36 7.85
C ARG A 317 -13.23 6.50 7.87
N LEU A 318 -13.42 7.47 6.97
CA LEU A 318 -12.54 8.64 6.86
C LEU A 318 -12.51 9.53 8.12
N GLY A 319 -13.40 9.28 9.10
CA GLY A 319 -13.41 10.00 10.38
C GLY A 319 -12.10 9.94 11.15
N ILE A 320 -11.29 8.88 10.96
CA ILE A 320 -9.97 8.76 11.59
C ILE A 320 -8.96 9.80 11.06
N LEU A 321 -9.14 10.31 9.84
CA LEU A 321 -8.30 11.36 9.26
C LEU A 321 -8.58 12.76 9.84
N ARG A 322 -9.58 12.91 10.72
CA ARG A 322 -9.79 14.16 11.46
C ARG A 322 -8.69 14.41 12.50
N ASP A 323 -8.04 13.34 12.96
CA ASP A 323 -6.85 13.50 13.79
C ASP A 323 -5.68 13.98 12.92
N PRO A 324 -5.10 15.17 13.21
CA PRO A 324 -4.02 15.72 12.41
C PRO A 324 -2.76 14.85 12.41
N VAL A 325 -2.52 14.03 13.46
CA VAL A 325 -1.40 13.10 13.49
C VAL A 325 -1.62 11.99 12.46
N VAL A 326 -2.82 11.41 12.42
CA VAL A 326 -3.16 10.35 11.45
C VAL A 326 -3.17 10.90 10.02
N LEU A 327 -3.75 12.09 9.80
CA LEU A 327 -3.78 12.74 8.50
C LEU A 327 -2.37 13.00 7.94
N LEU A 328 -1.49 13.60 8.75
CA LEU A 328 -0.12 13.90 8.33
C LEU A 328 0.69 12.63 8.04
N HIS A 329 0.47 11.55 8.81
CA HIS A 329 1.04 10.24 8.49
C HIS A 329 0.50 9.69 7.17
N ALA A 330 -0.81 9.80 6.89
CA ALA A 330 -1.41 9.33 5.65
C ALA A 330 -0.87 10.09 4.43
N VAL A 331 -0.72 11.42 4.54
CA VAL A 331 -0.08 12.24 3.49
C VAL A 331 1.35 11.78 3.26
N ALA A 332 2.15 11.64 4.30
CA ALA A 332 3.53 11.16 4.18
C ALA A 332 3.58 9.73 3.61
N TYR A 333 2.67 8.86 4.03
CA TYR A 333 2.55 7.48 3.55
C TYR A 333 1.96 7.37 2.13
N THR A 334 1.55 8.47 1.51
CA THR A 334 1.28 8.61 0.08
C THR A 334 2.52 9.10 -0.66
N LEU A 335 3.17 10.15 -0.13
CA LEU A 335 4.29 10.82 -0.79
C LEU A 335 5.57 9.96 -0.80
N MET A 336 5.84 9.20 0.25
CA MET A 336 7.06 8.39 0.33
C MET A 336 7.04 7.19 -0.62
N PRO A 337 5.98 6.38 -0.73
CA PRO A 337 5.86 5.35 -1.76
C PRO A 337 5.80 5.91 -3.19
N LEU A 338 5.25 7.11 -3.37
CA LEU A 338 5.29 7.82 -4.66
C LEU A 338 6.75 7.95 -5.15
N VAL A 339 7.66 8.36 -4.26
CA VAL A 339 9.09 8.40 -4.58
C VAL A 339 9.65 6.99 -4.72
N ALA A 340 9.43 6.09 -3.77
CA ALA A 340 10.12 4.80 -3.72
C ALA A 340 9.79 3.90 -4.92
N ILE A 341 8.51 3.81 -5.32
CA ILE A 341 8.07 2.99 -6.46
C ILE A 341 8.48 3.66 -7.77
N GLY A 342 8.28 4.97 -7.89
CA GLY A 342 8.68 5.71 -9.06
C GLY A 342 10.20 5.79 -9.26
N TYR A 343 11.00 5.68 -8.21
CA TYR A 343 12.46 5.69 -8.28
C TYR A 343 13.00 4.49 -9.04
N GLY A 344 12.48 3.28 -8.76
CA GLY A 344 12.84 2.09 -9.52
C GLY A 344 12.56 2.25 -11.01
N TYR A 345 11.42 2.85 -11.37
CA TYR A 345 11.08 3.21 -12.74
C TYR A 345 12.13 4.15 -13.36
N VAL A 346 12.48 5.24 -12.69
CA VAL A 346 13.43 6.24 -13.23
C VAL A 346 14.81 5.64 -13.44
N ILE A 347 15.32 4.87 -12.48
CA ILE A 347 16.64 4.22 -12.59
C ILE A 347 16.69 3.29 -13.80
N THR A 348 15.70 2.42 -13.96
CA THR A 348 15.70 1.44 -15.05
C THR A 348 15.59 2.10 -16.42
N ASN A 349 14.83 3.18 -16.55
CA ASN A 349 14.67 3.90 -17.81
C ASN A 349 15.86 4.81 -18.13
N VAL A 350 16.41 5.54 -17.15
CA VAL A 350 17.64 6.33 -17.34
C VAL A 350 18.81 5.42 -17.71
N ALA A 351 18.96 4.26 -17.05
CA ALA A 351 20.01 3.31 -17.38
C ALA A 351 19.89 2.80 -18.82
N GLN A 352 18.70 2.46 -19.30
CA GLN A 352 18.50 1.96 -20.66
C GLN A 352 18.54 3.05 -21.72
N LEU A 353 17.82 4.17 -21.51
CA LEU A 353 17.61 5.19 -22.53
C LEU A 353 18.70 6.25 -22.57
N SER A 354 19.40 6.52 -21.44
CA SER A 354 20.49 7.49 -21.38
C SER A 354 21.86 6.84 -21.41
N LEU A 355 22.07 5.76 -20.63
CA LEU A 355 23.36 5.08 -20.54
C LEU A 355 23.51 3.91 -21.54
N GLY A 356 22.45 3.54 -22.26
CA GLY A 356 22.47 2.45 -23.25
C GLY A 356 22.70 1.05 -22.64
N THR A 357 22.41 0.86 -21.34
CA THR A 357 22.62 -0.43 -20.69
C THR A 357 21.57 -1.45 -21.15
N SER A 358 21.94 -2.76 -21.09
CA SER A 358 20.98 -3.82 -21.36
C SER A 358 19.84 -3.85 -20.32
N THR A 359 18.70 -4.41 -20.70
CA THR A 359 17.54 -4.58 -19.82
C THR A 359 17.90 -5.35 -18.53
N PHE A 360 18.76 -6.36 -18.64
CA PHE A 360 19.25 -7.12 -17.49
C PHE A 360 20.06 -6.24 -16.53
N VAL A 361 21.03 -5.47 -17.05
CA VAL A 361 21.84 -4.56 -16.23
C VAL A 361 20.95 -3.54 -15.56
N ALA A 362 20.05 -2.89 -16.29
CA ALA A 362 19.12 -1.90 -15.75
C ALA A 362 18.26 -2.45 -14.60
N GLY A 363 17.76 -3.68 -14.74
CA GLY A 363 17.04 -4.37 -13.67
C GLY A 363 17.91 -4.73 -12.47
N ALA A 364 19.16 -5.15 -12.72
CA ALA A 364 20.13 -5.50 -11.67
C ALA A 364 20.57 -4.29 -10.84
N LEU A 365 20.54 -3.06 -11.39
CA LEU A 365 20.89 -1.83 -10.66
C LEU A 365 19.93 -1.53 -9.50
N VAL A 366 18.68 -1.94 -9.62
CA VAL A 366 17.66 -1.74 -8.58
C VAL A 366 17.79 -2.78 -7.45
N LEU A 367 18.35 -3.96 -7.74
CA LEU A 367 18.38 -5.09 -6.82
C LEU A 367 19.09 -4.79 -5.48
N PRO A 368 20.29 -4.19 -5.43
CA PRO A 368 21.00 -3.97 -4.16
C PRO A 368 20.20 -3.08 -3.19
N GLY A 369 19.61 -1.98 -3.69
CA GLY A 369 18.82 -1.06 -2.87
C GLY A 369 17.51 -1.66 -2.39
N ALA A 370 16.84 -2.44 -3.23
CA ALA A 370 15.60 -3.09 -2.88
C ALA A 370 15.81 -4.27 -1.92
N LEU A 371 16.86 -5.10 -2.11
CA LEU A 371 17.18 -6.20 -1.20
C LEU A 371 17.61 -5.71 0.18
N ILE A 372 18.50 -4.71 0.25
CA ILE A 372 18.90 -4.16 1.55
C ILE A 372 17.70 -3.55 2.27
N GLY A 373 16.78 -2.93 1.53
CA GLY A 373 15.52 -2.46 2.07
C GLY A 373 14.69 -3.59 2.69
N ALA A 374 14.55 -4.72 2.00
CA ALA A 374 13.83 -5.90 2.50
C ALA A 374 14.47 -6.47 3.77
N VAL A 375 15.80 -6.59 3.80
CA VAL A 375 16.55 -7.11 4.96
C VAL A 375 16.50 -6.15 6.14
N CYS A 376 16.52 -4.84 5.90
CA CYS A 376 16.58 -3.83 6.96
C CYS A 376 15.20 -3.39 7.49
N ALA A 377 14.10 -3.72 6.83
CA ALA A 377 12.76 -3.39 7.34
C ALA A 377 12.48 -3.96 8.76
N PRO A 378 12.85 -5.21 9.12
CA PRO A 378 12.73 -5.72 10.49
C PRO A 378 13.58 -4.95 11.50
N LEU A 379 14.77 -4.42 11.10
CA LEU A 379 15.60 -3.57 11.96
C LEU A 379 14.86 -2.28 12.32
N GLY A 380 14.08 -1.72 11.39
CA GLY A 380 13.22 -0.58 11.66
C GLY A 380 12.24 -0.85 12.81
N GLY A 381 11.59 -2.01 12.82
CA GLY A 381 10.72 -2.44 13.92
C GLY A 381 11.47 -2.54 15.26
N TRP A 382 12.63 -3.17 15.26
CA TRP A 382 13.46 -3.27 16.48
C TRP A 382 13.90 -1.89 17.02
N PHE A 383 14.30 -0.96 16.13
CA PHE A 383 14.60 0.41 16.50
C PHE A 383 13.38 1.14 17.08
N TYR A 384 12.20 0.91 16.49
CA TYR A 384 10.94 1.49 16.98
C TYR A 384 10.60 1.04 18.39
N ASP A 385 10.74 -0.26 18.68
CA ASP A 385 10.47 -0.82 20.00
C ASP A 385 11.45 -0.29 21.05
N ARG A 386 12.72 -0.06 20.67
CA ARG A 386 13.77 0.38 21.59
C ARG A 386 13.81 1.89 21.82
N PHE A 387 13.57 2.70 20.80
CA PHE A 387 13.76 4.15 20.83
C PHE A 387 12.45 4.94 20.67
N GLY A 388 11.31 4.27 20.60
CA GLY A 388 10.01 4.90 20.33
C GLY A 388 9.87 5.36 18.89
N ALA A 389 8.73 6.01 18.58
CA ALA A 389 8.37 6.32 17.19
C ALA A 389 9.21 7.42 16.50
N VAL A 390 9.67 8.42 17.27
CA VAL A 390 10.20 9.68 16.70
C VAL A 390 11.53 9.46 15.96
N LYS A 391 12.54 8.94 16.67
CA LYS A 391 13.90 8.80 16.12
C LYS A 391 13.98 7.80 14.96
N PRO A 392 13.41 6.58 15.06
CA PRO A 392 13.48 5.58 13.98
C PRO A 392 12.71 5.94 12.71
N ILE A 393 11.81 6.89 12.78
CA ILE A 393 11.09 7.38 11.59
C ILE A 393 11.81 8.59 11.00
N LEU A 394 12.07 9.64 11.80
CA LEU A 394 12.55 10.91 11.27
C LEU A 394 14.00 10.86 10.79
N ILE A 395 14.90 10.18 11.52
CA ILE A 395 16.34 10.16 11.18
C ILE A 395 16.56 9.40 9.86
N PRO A 396 16.11 8.13 9.70
CA PRO A 396 16.33 7.42 8.46
C PRO A 396 15.62 8.08 7.26
N MET A 397 14.37 8.55 7.44
CA MET A 397 13.66 9.24 6.35
C MET A 397 14.35 10.54 5.91
N GLY A 398 14.97 11.27 6.85
CA GLY A 398 15.78 12.45 6.51
C GLY A 398 17.05 12.07 5.74
N ILE A 399 17.74 11.01 6.14
CA ILE A 399 18.96 10.53 5.46
C ILE A 399 18.63 9.92 4.09
N ALA A 400 17.47 9.31 3.90
CA ALA A 400 17.04 8.75 2.62
C ALA A 400 17.05 9.78 1.49
N VAL A 401 16.85 11.07 1.80
CA VAL A 401 16.91 12.18 0.83
C VAL A 401 18.29 12.28 0.14
N LEU A 402 19.34 11.77 0.77
CA LEU A 402 20.71 11.77 0.18
C LEU A 402 20.76 10.99 -1.14
N GLY A 403 20.02 9.88 -1.28
CA GLY A 403 20.01 9.09 -2.51
C GLY A 403 19.66 9.93 -3.75
N PRO A 404 18.45 10.49 -3.84
CA PRO A 404 18.08 11.34 -4.98
C PRO A 404 18.91 12.64 -5.06
N THR A 405 19.44 13.17 -3.94
CA THR A 405 20.33 14.33 -3.95
C THR A 405 21.65 14.02 -4.66
N LEU A 406 22.27 12.89 -4.35
CA LEU A 406 23.49 12.44 -5.02
C LEU A 406 23.24 12.19 -6.51
N MET A 407 22.08 11.59 -6.86
CA MET A 407 21.72 11.41 -8.28
C MET A 407 21.54 12.75 -9.01
N LEU A 408 20.94 13.76 -8.37
CA LEU A 408 20.80 15.08 -8.96
C LEU A 408 22.16 15.75 -9.16
N VAL A 409 23.04 15.73 -8.16
CA VAL A 409 24.37 16.36 -8.23
C VAL A 409 25.21 15.75 -9.34
N PHE A 410 25.15 14.44 -9.51
CA PHE A 410 25.92 13.73 -10.54
C PHE A 410 25.12 13.45 -11.83
N SER A 411 23.94 14.04 -12.02
CA SER A 411 22.97 13.69 -13.07
C SER A 411 23.57 13.61 -14.49
N MET A 412 24.48 14.51 -14.85
CA MET A 412 25.14 14.53 -16.16
C MET A 412 26.38 13.63 -16.28
N ARG A 413 26.78 12.98 -15.18
CA ARG A 413 27.96 12.08 -15.11
C ARG A 413 27.63 10.75 -14.47
N LEU A 414 26.33 10.39 -14.42
CA LEU A 414 25.89 9.14 -13.82
C LEU A 414 26.50 7.95 -14.56
N THR A 415 26.97 7.00 -13.77
CA THR A 415 27.35 5.66 -14.24
C THR A 415 26.39 4.62 -13.68
N ALA A 416 26.38 3.43 -14.26
CA ALA A 416 25.55 2.32 -13.74
C ALA A 416 25.86 2.03 -12.25
N ALA A 417 27.14 2.06 -11.86
CA ALA A 417 27.55 1.85 -10.47
C ALA A 417 27.03 2.95 -9.52
N MET A 418 27.04 4.22 -9.96
CA MET A 418 26.48 5.34 -9.17
C MET A 418 24.98 5.19 -9.00
N LEU A 419 24.23 4.80 -10.06
CA LEU A 419 22.79 4.54 -9.97
C LEU A 419 22.49 3.47 -8.92
N ALA A 420 23.20 2.34 -8.93
CA ALA A 420 23.03 1.28 -7.95
C ALA A 420 23.41 1.72 -6.52
N GLY A 421 24.56 2.42 -6.36
CA GLY A 421 25.07 2.85 -5.06
C GLY A 421 24.17 3.92 -4.40
N PHE A 422 23.71 4.92 -5.16
CA PHE A 422 22.85 5.97 -4.62
C PHE A 422 21.42 5.44 -4.32
N TYR A 423 20.92 4.50 -5.12
CA TYR A 423 19.68 3.82 -4.83
C TYR A 423 19.78 2.90 -3.60
N PHE A 424 20.93 2.26 -3.39
CA PHE A 424 21.21 1.49 -2.18
C PHE A 424 21.11 2.37 -0.93
N VAL A 425 21.70 3.58 -0.94
CA VAL A 425 21.59 4.54 0.17
C VAL A 425 20.12 4.89 0.44
N PHE A 426 19.36 5.22 -0.61
CA PHE A 426 17.93 5.50 -0.46
C PHE A 426 17.18 4.30 0.12
N GLY A 427 17.32 3.11 -0.48
CA GLY A 427 16.59 1.89 -0.09
C GLY A 427 16.84 1.49 1.35
N PHE A 428 18.10 1.56 1.81
CA PHE A 428 18.48 1.25 3.19
C PHE A 428 17.73 2.13 4.20
N PHE A 429 17.84 3.45 4.08
CA PHE A 429 17.24 4.36 5.04
C PHE A 429 15.73 4.47 4.89
N TYR A 430 15.21 4.45 3.67
CA TYR A 430 13.77 4.44 3.40
C TYR A 430 13.07 3.25 4.08
N ALA A 431 13.61 2.04 3.95
CA ALA A 431 12.98 0.84 4.51
C ALA A 431 12.91 0.87 6.03
N ILE A 432 13.98 1.31 6.71
CA ILE A 432 14.01 1.44 8.18
C ILE A 432 12.94 2.44 8.65
N GLY A 433 12.81 3.57 7.98
CA GLY A 433 11.86 4.61 8.37
C GLY A 433 10.42 4.25 8.02
N ASN A 434 10.16 3.83 6.78
CA ASN A 434 8.81 3.61 6.24
C ASN A 434 8.06 2.46 6.91
N ALA A 435 8.77 1.39 7.32
CA ALA A 435 8.17 0.24 8.02
C ALA A 435 7.36 0.65 9.27
N ASN A 436 7.73 1.76 9.90
CA ASN A 436 7.15 2.22 11.15
C ASN A 436 6.12 3.34 11.00
N VAL A 437 6.01 3.98 9.84
CA VAL A 437 5.10 5.12 9.61
C VAL A 437 3.64 4.70 9.83
N MET A 438 3.21 3.62 9.19
CA MET A 438 1.86 3.08 9.34
C MET A 438 1.59 2.59 10.77
N THR A 439 2.53 1.88 11.39
CA THR A 439 2.41 1.40 12.78
C THR A 439 2.25 2.57 13.76
N SER A 440 3.04 3.63 13.57
CA SER A 440 2.95 4.86 14.36
C SER A 440 1.59 5.54 14.22
N ALA A 441 1.06 5.64 13.01
CA ALA A 441 -0.26 6.22 12.76
C ALA A 441 -1.38 5.39 13.40
N LEU A 442 -1.35 4.06 13.21
CA LEU A 442 -2.37 3.15 13.74
C LEU A 442 -2.34 3.04 15.27
N SER A 443 -1.24 3.43 15.93
CA SER A 443 -1.20 3.51 17.38
C SER A 443 -2.06 4.64 17.96
N GLU A 444 -2.35 5.68 17.18
CA GLU A 444 -3.24 6.80 17.54
C GLU A 444 -4.73 6.49 17.23
N VAL A 445 -5.00 5.42 16.47
CA VAL A 445 -6.36 5.03 16.06
C VAL A 445 -6.95 4.06 17.09
N PRO A 446 -8.19 4.28 17.59
CA PRO A 446 -8.88 3.34 18.47
C PRO A 446 -8.94 1.94 17.87
N GLY A 447 -8.82 0.90 18.70
CA GLY A 447 -8.68 -0.50 18.27
C GLY A 447 -9.75 -0.97 17.28
N VAL A 448 -11.01 -0.54 17.49
CA VAL A 448 -12.15 -0.86 16.62
C VAL A 448 -11.99 -0.33 15.19
N PHE A 449 -11.27 0.79 14.99
CA PHE A 449 -11.09 1.44 13.69
C PHE A 449 -9.73 1.14 13.03
N LYS A 450 -8.88 0.33 13.64
CA LYS A 450 -7.58 -0.06 13.06
C LYS A 450 -7.69 -0.75 11.70
N PRO A 451 -8.69 -1.63 11.44
CA PRO A 451 -8.87 -2.22 10.11
C PRO A 451 -9.16 -1.17 9.02
N ASP A 452 -9.99 -0.16 9.33
CA ASP A 452 -10.27 0.94 8.40
C ASP A 452 -9.00 1.77 8.13
N GLY A 453 -8.23 2.05 9.19
CA GLY A 453 -6.93 2.72 9.09
C GLY A 453 -5.97 1.95 8.19
N ASN A 454 -5.84 0.64 8.39
CA ASN A 454 -5.01 -0.22 7.55
C ASN A 454 -5.43 -0.16 6.07
N ALA A 455 -6.73 -0.20 5.77
CA ALA A 455 -7.23 -0.10 4.41
C ALA A 455 -6.91 1.27 3.78
N ILE A 456 -7.06 2.37 4.53
CA ILE A 456 -6.72 3.73 4.08
C ILE A 456 -5.22 3.82 3.77
N PHE A 457 -4.34 3.38 4.67
CA PHE A 457 -2.89 3.45 4.46
C PHE A 457 -2.45 2.60 3.27
N ASN A 458 -3.00 1.39 3.08
CA ASN A 458 -2.70 0.58 1.91
C ASN A 458 -3.21 1.21 0.60
N THR A 459 -4.37 1.87 0.61
CA THR A 459 -4.86 2.65 -0.53
C THR A 459 -3.90 3.81 -0.84
N CYS A 460 -3.44 4.54 0.18
CA CYS A 460 -2.44 5.59 0.06
C CYS A 460 -1.12 5.09 -0.55
N LEU A 461 -0.63 3.92 -0.10
CA LEU A 461 0.57 3.28 -0.63
C LEU A 461 0.46 3.03 -2.14
N GLN A 462 -0.61 2.36 -2.56
CA GLN A 462 -0.80 1.96 -3.96
C GLN A 462 -1.11 3.17 -4.86
N PHE A 463 -1.91 4.11 -4.38
CA PHE A 463 -2.16 5.36 -5.09
C PHE A 463 -0.88 6.19 -5.23
N GLY A 464 -0.08 6.28 -4.15
CA GLY A 464 1.23 6.93 -4.18
C GLY A 464 2.13 6.32 -5.25
N GLY A 465 2.22 4.99 -5.31
CA GLY A 465 2.99 4.27 -6.34
C GLY A 465 2.51 4.57 -7.76
N ALA A 466 1.19 4.53 -7.99
CA ALA A 466 0.59 4.86 -9.29
C ALA A 466 0.86 6.32 -9.70
N ALA A 467 0.67 7.25 -8.77
CA ALA A 467 0.93 8.67 -9.01
C ALA A 467 2.43 8.95 -9.25
N GLY A 468 3.31 8.23 -8.55
CA GLY A 468 4.76 8.38 -8.69
C GLY A 468 5.27 7.92 -10.06
N THR A 469 4.86 6.74 -10.50
CA THR A 469 5.21 6.26 -11.85
C THR A 469 4.66 7.17 -12.92
N ALA A 470 3.42 7.65 -12.79
CA ALA A 470 2.82 8.60 -13.72
C ALA A 470 3.55 9.95 -13.75
N LEU A 471 3.86 10.52 -12.58
CA LEU A 471 4.54 11.81 -12.45
C LEU A 471 5.94 11.76 -13.06
N PHE A 472 6.76 10.76 -12.71
CA PHE A 472 8.14 10.70 -13.17
C PHE A 472 8.24 10.29 -14.63
N ALA A 473 7.36 9.41 -15.12
CA ALA A 473 7.27 9.13 -16.54
C ALA A 473 6.86 10.36 -17.36
N THR A 474 5.96 11.18 -16.81
CA THR A 474 5.55 12.45 -17.40
C THR A 474 6.72 13.43 -17.48
N ILE A 475 7.49 13.61 -16.41
CA ILE A 475 8.67 14.50 -16.40
C ILE A 475 9.70 14.02 -17.44
N LEU A 476 9.97 12.72 -17.50
CA LEU A 476 10.87 12.15 -18.50
C LEU A 476 10.36 12.41 -19.93
N SER A 477 9.08 12.15 -20.17
CA SER A 477 8.43 12.36 -21.48
C SER A 477 8.45 13.83 -21.92
N VAL A 478 8.27 14.77 -20.98
CA VAL A 478 8.37 16.22 -21.28
C VAL A 478 9.79 16.60 -21.70
N ALA A 479 10.81 16.09 -21.01
CA ALA A 479 12.20 16.33 -21.38
C ALA A 479 12.57 15.72 -22.75
N GLN A 480 11.98 14.59 -23.11
CA GLN A 480 12.17 13.90 -24.40
C GLN A 480 11.36 14.51 -25.54
N ALA A 481 10.41 15.42 -25.24
CA ALA A 481 9.52 16.01 -26.23
C ALA A 481 10.28 16.90 -27.24
N GLY A 482 10.11 16.58 -28.52
CA GLY A 482 10.79 17.34 -29.60
C GLY A 482 12.22 16.88 -29.91
N GLU A 483 12.79 15.96 -29.12
CA GLU A 483 14.09 15.38 -29.37
C GLU A 483 13.98 14.19 -30.36
N GLY A 484 15.10 13.80 -30.96
CA GLY A 484 15.14 12.78 -32.00
C GLY A 484 14.53 11.43 -31.61
N LYS A 485 14.71 10.42 -32.45
CA LYS A 485 14.21 9.05 -32.18
C LYS A 485 14.99 8.41 -31.03
N GLU A 486 14.34 7.46 -30.35
CA GLU A 486 14.98 6.60 -29.34
C GLU A 486 16.31 6.01 -29.90
N GLY A 487 17.38 6.10 -29.11
CA GLY A 487 18.72 5.69 -29.51
C GLY A 487 19.60 6.79 -30.11
N SER A 488 19.05 8.00 -30.37
CA SER A 488 19.87 9.16 -30.76
C SER A 488 20.60 9.78 -29.55
N ALA A 489 21.74 10.44 -29.81
CA ALA A 489 22.47 11.12 -28.73
C ALA A 489 21.67 12.26 -28.10
N SER A 490 20.82 12.98 -28.87
CA SER A 490 19.92 14.02 -28.36
C SER A 490 18.88 13.44 -27.42
N PHE A 491 18.26 12.31 -27.77
CA PHE A 491 17.28 11.63 -26.94
C PHE A 491 17.90 11.09 -25.63
N ALA A 492 19.12 10.53 -25.70
CA ALA A 492 19.86 10.08 -24.53
C ALA A 492 20.18 11.24 -23.58
N HIS A 493 20.65 12.38 -24.12
CA HIS A 493 20.91 13.59 -23.34
C HIS A 493 19.61 14.15 -22.71
N ALA A 494 18.53 14.23 -23.48
CA ALA A 494 17.22 14.67 -22.98
C ALA A 494 16.70 13.78 -21.86
N THR A 495 16.94 12.46 -21.97
CA THR A 495 16.60 11.51 -20.89
C THR A 495 17.43 11.76 -19.62
N ALA A 496 18.73 12.13 -19.76
CA ALA A 496 19.57 12.50 -18.60
C ALA A 496 19.06 13.78 -17.92
N VAL A 497 18.70 14.80 -18.71
CA VAL A 497 18.10 16.06 -18.23
C VAL A 497 16.76 15.79 -17.52
N GLY A 498 15.90 14.99 -18.14
CA GLY A 498 14.63 14.55 -17.53
C GLY A 498 14.83 13.75 -16.23
N GLY A 499 15.90 12.94 -16.18
CA GLY A 499 16.36 12.28 -14.96
C GLY A 499 16.71 13.29 -13.87
N ALA A 500 17.46 14.35 -14.18
CA ALA A 500 17.80 15.41 -13.24
C ALA A 500 16.54 16.11 -12.70
N TRP A 501 15.58 16.46 -13.55
CA TRP A 501 14.30 17.04 -13.11
C TRP A 501 13.51 16.09 -12.20
N THR A 502 13.50 14.80 -12.51
CA THR A 502 12.85 13.78 -11.65
C THR A 502 13.53 13.69 -10.30
N PHE A 503 14.86 13.67 -10.22
CA PHE A 503 15.57 13.61 -8.94
C PHE A 503 15.32 14.87 -8.09
N GLY A 504 15.29 16.06 -8.70
CA GLY A 504 14.91 17.29 -8.02
C GLY A 504 13.48 17.24 -7.46
N THR A 505 12.53 16.71 -8.23
CA THR A 505 11.14 16.53 -7.81
C THR A 505 11.04 15.50 -6.67
N MET A 506 11.82 14.41 -6.71
CA MET A 506 11.89 13.41 -5.62
C MET A 506 12.36 14.05 -4.32
N ILE A 507 13.41 14.90 -4.37
CA ILE A 507 13.92 15.61 -3.19
C ILE A 507 12.81 16.48 -2.58
N LEU A 508 12.11 17.26 -3.40
CA LEU A 508 11.02 18.12 -2.94
C LEU A 508 9.92 17.31 -2.25
N ILE A 509 9.49 16.20 -2.87
CA ILE A 509 8.45 15.32 -2.31
C ILE A 509 8.91 14.66 -1.01
N CYS A 510 10.15 14.18 -0.94
CA CYS A 510 10.73 13.62 0.28
C CYS A 510 10.77 14.64 1.42
N VAL A 511 11.18 15.89 1.13
CA VAL A 511 11.21 16.97 2.13
C VAL A 511 9.81 17.30 2.62
N ILE A 512 8.81 17.38 1.74
CA ILE A 512 7.41 17.60 2.13
C ILE A 512 6.91 16.42 3.00
N GLY A 513 7.12 15.17 2.60
CA GLY A 513 6.74 14.00 3.37
C GLY A 513 7.44 13.95 4.74
N TRP A 514 8.73 14.26 4.79
CA TRP A 514 9.49 14.34 6.02
C TRP A 514 8.98 15.45 6.96
N THR A 515 8.66 16.64 6.44
CA THR A 515 8.08 17.74 7.25
C THR A 515 6.69 17.38 7.80
N CYS A 516 5.87 16.65 7.02
CA CYS A 516 4.60 16.11 7.52
C CYS A 516 4.82 15.16 8.72
N LEU A 517 5.76 14.21 8.60
CA LEU A 517 6.10 13.30 9.68
C LEU A 517 6.67 14.03 10.91
N ALA A 518 7.58 14.99 10.71
CA ALA A 518 8.15 15.78 11.78
C ALA A 518 7.07 16.59 12.54
N THR A 519 6.13 17.16 11.81
CA THR A 519 4.99 17.89 12.39
C THR A 519 4.05 16.95 13.16
N ALA A 520 3.72 15.79 12.60
CA ALA A 520 2.91 14.77 13.27
C ALA A 520 3.55 14.32 14.58
N MET A 521 4.86 14.05 14.57
CA MET A 521 5.60 13.64 15.76
C MET A 521 5.68 14.76 16.82
N ARG A 522 5.84 16.02 16.40
CA ARG A 522 5.79 17.16 17.33
C ARG A 522 4.43 17.26 18.02
N ILE A 523 3.32 17.12 17.28
CA ILE A 523 1.95 17.13 17.85
C ILE A 523 1.80 15.98 18.85
N ARG A 524 2.23 14.77 18.50
CA ARG A 524 2.18 13.59 19.36
C ARG A 524 2.92 13.79 20.67
N VAL A 525 4.17 14.25 20.63
CA VAL A 525 5.00 14.50 21.83
C VAL A 525 4.36 15.57 22.73
N ARG A 526 3.81 16.64 22.13
CA ARG A 526 3.10 17.68 22.92
C ARG A 526 1.85 17.15 23.62
N ARG A 527 1.10 16.24 22.98
CA ARG A 527 -0.08 15.59 23.60
C ARG A 527 0.35 14.71 24.79
N SER A 528 1.39 13.88 24.62
CA SER A 528 1.90 13.02 25.68
C SER A 528 2.43 13.82 26.87
N GLY A 529 3.14 14.92 26.65
CA GLY A 529 3.63 15.80 27.73
C GLY A 529 2.53 16.60 28.45
N ARG A 530 1.34 16.78 27.84
CA ARG A 530 0.17 17.37 28.53
C ARG A 530 -0.62 16.35 29.35
N ALA A 531 -0.59 15.08 28.98
CA ALA A 531 -1.26 14.01 29.72
C ALA A 531 -0.51 13.61 31.01
N VAL A 532 0.73 14.03 31.17
CA VAL A 532 1.59 13.76 32.36
C VAL A 532 1.62 14.94 33.33
N ARG A 533 1.07 16.11 32.94
CA ARG A 533 0.83 17.27 33.82
C ARG A 533 -0.65 17.34 34.20
#